data_07dd0f5289c6081ab18602e535700e8d
#
_entry.id   07dd0f5289c6081ab18602e535700e8d
#
_cell.length_a   1.000
_cell.length_b   1.000
_cell.length_c   1.000
_cell.angle_alpha   90.00
_cell.angle_beta   90.00
_cell.angle_gamma   90.00
#
_symmetry.space_group_name_H-M   'P 1'
#
loop_
_entity.id
_entity.type
_entity.pdbx_description
1 polymer ?
#
loop_
_entity_poly.entity_id
_entity_poly.type
_entity_poly.pdbx_seq_one_letter_code
_entity_poly.pdbx_strand_id
1 'polypeptide(L)'
;MAERKLRILVAKPGLDGHDRGAKIIARALRDAGMEVIYTGLHQTPEQIVRTALAEDADAIGLSVLSGAHLTLFARVLELLAENDAADIVVFGGGIIPPADRAALLALGVGEVFTPGARMSDIVGWVRGHVGLDRSL
;
A
#
# COMPACT_ATOMS: atom_id res chain seq x y z
N MET A 1 -6.55 -14.92 -23.68
CA MET A 1 -7.28 -14.47 -22.50
C MET A 1 -6.74 -13.17 -21.99
N ALA A 2 -7.63 -12.26 -21.65
CA ALA A 2 -7.20 -11.01 -21.06
C ALA A 2 -6.67 -11.25 -19.65
N GLU A 3 -5.54 -10.65 -19.34
CA GLU A 3 -5.00 -10.71 -18.01
C GLU A 3 -5.85 -9.87 -17.07
N ARG A 4 -6.04 -10.36 -15.84
CA ARG A 4 -6.71 -9.60 -14.82
C ARG A 4 -5.84 -8.42 -14.41
N LYS A 5 -6.42 -7.23 -14.41
CA LYS A 5 -5.70 -6.04 -13.94
C LYS A 5 -5.54 -6.10 -12.44
N LEU A 6 -4.35 -5.74 -11.97
CA LEU A 6 -4.11 -5.59 -10.55
C LEU A 6 -4.88 -4.37 -10.04
N ARG A 7 -5.52 -4.53 -8.90
CA ARG A 7 -6.27 -3.46 -8.25
C ARG A 7 -5.53 -3.01 -7.00
N ILE A 8 -5.09 -1.77 -6.99
CA ILE A 8 -4.25 -1.24 -5.93
C ILE A 8 -4.99 -0.12 -5.22
N LEU A 9 -5.10 -0.24 -3.91
CA LEU A 9 -5.64 0.82 -3.07
C LEU A 9 -4.48 1.66 -2.56
N VAL A 10 -4.48 2.96 -2.88
CA VAL A 10 -3.48 3.89 -2.36
C VAL A 10 -4.15 4.73 -1.29
N ALA A 11 -3.61 4.70 -0.09
CA ALA A 11 -4.22 5.32 1.06
C ALA A 11 -3.22 6.16 1.84
N LYS A 12 -3.74 7.17 2.52
CA LYS A 12 -2.97 8.04 3.38
C LYS A 12 -3.57 8.02 4.77
N PRO A 13 -3.05 7.16 5.66
CA PRO A 13 -3.61 7.02 7.00
C PRO A 13 -3.22 8.17 7.91
N GLY A 14 -4.01 8.40 8.94
CA GLY A 14 -3.73 9.36 9.97
C GLY A 14 -4.10 10.79 9.60
N LEU A 15 -3.52 11.74 10.30
CA LEU A 15 -3.85 13.16 10.19
C LEU A 15 -2.91 13.95 9.29
N ASP A 16 -1.97 13.28 8.66
CA ASP A 16 -1.02 13.91 7.76
C ASP A 16 -1.73 14.44 6.51
N GLY A 17 -1.58 15.73 6.24
CA GLY A 17 -2.21 16.39 5.10
C GLY A 17 -1.40 16.42 3.81
N HIS A 18 -0.24 15.77 3.79
CA HIS A 18 0.66 15.79 2.64
C HIS A 18 0.37 14.64 1.68
N ASP A 19 -0.47 14.86 0.69
CA ASP A 19 -0.94 13.79 -0.20
C ASP A 19 -0.23 13.74 -1.56
N ARG A 20 0.72 14.63 -1.83
CA ARG A 20 1.39 14.71 -3.13
C ARG A 20 2.08 13.39 -3.50
N GLY A 21 2.82 12.80 -2.56
CA GLY A 21 3.52 11.54 -2.82
C GLY A 21 2.55 10.41 -3.15
N ALA A 22 1.45 10.33 -2.42
CA ALA A 22 0.43 9.30 -2.65
C ALA A 22 -0.19 9.45 -4.04
N LYS A 23 -0.47 10.69 -4.46
CA LYS A 23 -1.07 10.97 -5.77
C LYS A 23 -0.11 10.63 -6.91
N ILE A 24 1.18 10.89 -6.74
CA ILE A 24 2.19 10.57 -7.75
C ILE A 24 2.28 9.05 -7.93
N ILE A 25 2.32 8.32 -6.84
CA ILE A 25 2.37 6.85 -6.88
C ILE A 25 1.10 6.29 -7.52
N ALA A 26 -0.06 6.80 -7.13
CA ALA A 26 -1.32 6.37 -7.71
C ALA A 26 -1.34 6.57 -9.23
N ARG A 27 -0.86 7.72 -9.70
CA ARG A 27 -0.78 8.01 -11.12
C ARG A 27 0.18 7.07 -11.85
N ALA A 28 1.36 6.83 -11.27
CA ALA A 28 2.35 5.95 -11.88
C ALA A 28 1.81 4.52 -12.05
N LEU A 29 1.13 4.01 -11.03
CA LEU A 29 0.53 2.68 -11.10
C LEU A 29 -0.59 2.62 -12.13
N ARG A 30 -1.41 3.66 -12.20
CA ARG A 30 -2.49 3.75 -13.19
C ARG A 30 -1.93 3.81 -14.61
N ASP A 31 -0.90 4.61 -14.83
CA ASP A 31 -0.25 4.73 -16.14
C ASP A 31 0.39 3.40 -16.57
N ALA A 32 0.72 2.55 -15.61
CA ALA A 32 1.26 1.22 -15.88
C ALA A 32 0.19 0.17 -16.17
N GLY A 33 -1.08 0.57 -16.22
CA GLY A 33 -2.17 -0.33 -16.57
C GLY A 33 -2.92 -0.96 -15.40
N MET A 34 -2.63 -0.54 -14.19
CA MET A 34 -3.32 -1.07 -13.00
C MET A 34 -4.57 -0.24 -12.70
N GLU A 35 -5.55 -0.87 -12.05
CA GLU A 35 -6.68 -0.15 -11.49
C GLU A 35 -6.26 0.41 -10.14
N VAL A 36 -6.41 1.71 -9.97
CA VAL A 36 -5.98 2.37 -8.74
C VAL A 36 -7.16 3.09 -8.10
N ILE A 37 -7.34 2.83 -6.83
CA ILE A 37 -8.33 3.52 -6.00
C ILE A 37 -7.56 4.37 -5.01
N TYR A 38 -7.75 5.68 -5.06
CA TYR A 38 -7.14 6.59 -4.11
C TYR A 38 -8.20 6.99 -3.08
N THR A 39 -7.95 6.69 -1.80
CA THR A 39 -8.93 6.93 -0.76
C THR A 39 -9.01 8.37 -0.28
N GLY A 40 -8.01 9.19 -0.60
CA GLY A 40 -7.93 10.53 -0.05
C GLY A 40 -7.22 10.57 1.29
N LEU A 41 -7.30 11.72 1.94
CA LEU A 41 -6.60 12.01 3.20
C LEU A 41 -7.36 11.48 4.41
N HIS A 42 -6.66 11.43 5.53
CA HIS A 42 -7.22 11.22 6.88
C HIS A 42 -7.99 9.91 7.04
N GLN A 43 -7.50 8.85 6.41
CA GLN A 43 -8.13 7.55 6.54
C GLN A 43 -7.67 6.83 7.80
N THR A 44 -8.60 6.16 8.49
CA THR A 44 -8.23 5.27 9.58
C THR A 44 -7.84 3.90 9.00
N PRO A 45 -7.04 3.10 9.73
CA PRO A 45 -6.76 1.74 9.29
C PRO A 45 -8.03 0.93 9.03
N GLU A 46 -9.05 1.09 9.85
CA GLU A 46 -10.34 0.42 9.69
C GLU A 46 -11.02 0.80 8.38
N GLN A 47 -11.02 2.08 8.04
CA GLN A 47 -11.59 2.56 6.78
C GLN A 47 -10.82 2.02 5.57
N ILE A 48 -9.48 2.02 5.66
CA ILE A 48 -8.61 1.53 4.60
C ILE A 48 -8.89 0.05 4.31
N VAL A 49 -8.92 -0.77 5.35
CA VAL A 49 -9.16 -2.21 5.18
C VAL A 49 -10.57 -2.47 4.66
N ARG A 50 -11.56 -1.75 5.18
CA ARG A 50 -12.94 -1.88 4.70
C ARG A 50 -13.05 -1.59 3.21
N THR A 51 -12.39 -0.52 2.75
CA THR A 51 -12.39 -0.15 1.33
C THR A 51 -11.67 -1.23 0.50
N ALA A 52 -10.53 -1.72 0.99
CA ALA A 52 -9.78 -2.76 0.29
C ALA A 52 -10.61 -4.02 0.09
N LEU A 53 -11.36 -4.41 1.11
CA LEU A 53 -12.23 -5.59 1.03
C LEU A 53 -13.41 -5.35 0.08
N ALA A 54 -14.04 -4.19 0.18
CA ALA A 54 -15.19 -3.84 -0.67
C ALA A 54 -14.80 -3.76 -2.15
N GLU A 55 -13.60 -3.29 -2.44
CA GLU A 55 -13.10 -3.12 -3.81
C GLU A 55 -12.32 -4.33 -4.32
N ASP A 56 -12.18 -5.36 -3.50
CA ASP A 56 -11.41 -6.55 -3.84
C ASP A 56 -9.99 -6.19 -4.29
N ALA A 57 -9.31 -5.38 -3.50
CA ALA A 57 -7.96 -4.93 -3.82
C ALA A 57 -6.95 -6.06 -3.70
N ASP A 58 -5.95 -6.04 -4.58
CA ASP A 58 -4.84 -6.99 -4.54
C ASP A 58 -3.72 -6.51 -3.63
N ALA A 59 -3.61 -5.19 -3.47
CA ALA A 59 -2.59 -4.59 -2.61
C ALA A 59 -3.06 -3.26 -2.06
N ILE A 60 -2.46 -2.88 -0.94
CA ILE A 60 -2.66 -1.58 -0.30
C ILE A 60 -1.32 -0.88 -0.21
N GLY A 61 -1.22 0.29 -0.82
CA GLY A 61 -0.06 1.16 -0.70
C GLY A 61 -0.35 2.27 0.29
N LEU A 62 0.46 2.37 1.34
CA LEU A 62 0.30 3.38 2.38
C LEU A 62 1.39 4.45 2.25
N SER A 63 0.99 5.70 2.19
CA SER A 63 1.91 6.84 2.15
C SER A 63 1.87 7.55 3.50
N VAL A 64 2.98 7.53 4.22
CA VAL A 64 3.05 8.06 5.58
C VAL A 64 4.28 8.94 5.74
N LEU A 65 4.08 10.18 6.18
CA LEU A 65 5.17 11.09 6.48
C LEU A 65 5.41 11.28 7.97
N SER A 66 4.46 10.91 8.80
CA SER A 66 4.54 11.13 10.24
C SER A 66 5.22 9.98 10.96
N GLY A 67 5.61 10.20 12.21
CA GLY A 67 6.24 9.17 13.03
C GLY A 67 5.32 8.04 13.49
N ALA A 68 4.04 8.06 13.09
CA ALA A 68 3.08 7.04 13.48
C ALA A 68 3.06 5.82 12.55
N HIS A 69 4.00 5.73 11.62
CA HIS A 69 3.97 4.71 10.57
C HIS A 69 3.98 3.27 11.11
N LEU A 70 4.76 2.98 12.15
CA LEU A 70 4.80 1.62 12.71
C LEU A 70 3.43 1.19 13.22
N THR A 71 2.76 2.03 13.99
CA THR A 71 1.44 1.75 14.55
C THR A 71 0.39 1.59 13.45
N LEU A 72 0.41 2.48 12.46
CA LEU A 72 -0.57 2.48 11.38
C LEU A 72 -0.45 1.23 10.49
N PHE A 73 0.78 0.88 10.10
CA PHE A 73 1.02 -0.32 9.31
C PHE A 73 0.64 -1.58 10.08
N ALA A 74 1.04 -1.65 11.36
CA ALA A 74 0.73 -2.81 12.19
C ALA A 74 -0.77 -3.02 12.30
N ARG A 75 -1.52 -1.94 12.47
CA ARG A 75 -2.98 -2.04 12.59
C ARG A 75 -3.64 -2.48 11.29
N VAL A 76 -3.16 -2.01 10.15
CA VAL A 76 -3.67 -2.46 8.85
C VAL A 76 -3.43 -3.95 8.67
N LEU A 77 -2.21 -4.42 8.95
CA LEU A 77 -1.89 -5.85 8.84
C LEU A 77 -2.75 -6.71 9.77
N GLU A 78 -2.94 -6.25 11.00
CA GLU A 78 -3.77 -6.95 11.98
C GLU A 78 -5.22 -7.08 11.50
N LEU A 79 -5.78 -5.97 11.00
CA LEU A 79 -7.15 -5.97 10.48
C LEU A 79 -7.32 -6.88 9.25
N LEU A 80 -6.32 -6.93 8.37
CA LEU A 80 -6.36 -7.83 7.24
C LEU A 80 -6.37 -9.29 7.70
N ALA A 81 -5.53 -9.62 8.68
CA ALA A 81 -5.50 -10.98 9.23
C ALA A 81 -6.83 -11.34 9.89
N GLU A 82 -7.44 -10.40 10.63
CA GLU A 82 -8.73 -10.62 11.29
C GLU A 82 -9.87 -10.88 10.28
N ASN A 83 -9.72 -10.41 9.06
CA ASN A 83 -10.72 -10.55 8.00
C ASN A 83 -10.37 -11.64 6.98
N ASP A 84 -9.44 -12.52 7.30
CA ASP A 84 -8.96 -13.57 6.39
C ASP A 84 -8.44 -13.01 5.07
N ALA A 85 -7.84 -11.83 5.12
CA ALA A 85 -7.35 -11.12 3.93
C ALA A 85 -5.84 -10.89 3.99
N ALA A 86 -5.10 -11.74 4.68
CA ALA A 86 -3.65 -11.61 4.80
C ALA A 86 -2.92 -11.79 3.46
N ASP A 87 -3.60 -12.27 2.44
CA ASP A 87 -3.06 -12.37 1.09
C ASP A 87 -3.00 -11.03 0.35
N ILE A 88 -3.68 -10.00 0.86
CA ILE A 88 -3.55 -8.64 0.32
C ILE A 88 -2.18 -8.11 0.71
N VAL A 89 -1.38 -7.76 -0.28
CA VAL A 89 -0.03 -7.26 -0.06
C VAL A 89 -0.08 -5.81 0.42
N VAL A 90 0.65 -5.50 1.48
CA VAL A 90 0.78 -4.13 1.99
C VAL A 90 2.19 -3.64 1.68
N PHE A 91 2.29 -2.49 1.03
CA PHE A 91 3.56 -1.84 0.81
C PHE A 91 3.41 -0.37 1.21
N GLY A 92 4.52 0.32 1.33
CA GLY A 92 4.45 1.68 1.78
C GLY A 92 5.59 2.54 1.30
N GLY A 93 5.46 3.82 1.57
CA GLY A 93 6.48 4.79 1.25
C GLY A 93 6.35 6.02 2.10
N GLY A 94 7.42 6.80 2.13
CA GLY A 94 7.48 8.02 2.89
C GLY A 94 8.86 8.22 3.49
N ILE A 95 8.96 9.18 4.38
CA ILE A 95 10.21 9.46 5.09
C ILE A 95 10.27 8.52 6.29
N ILE A 96 10.89 7.36 6.10
CA ILE A 96 10.93 6.30 7.09
C ILE A 96 12.39 5.97 7.41
N PRO A 97 12.81 6.09 8.67
CA PRO A 97 14.18 5.74 9.06
C PRO A 97 14.51 4.27 8.77
N PRO A 98 15.79 3.95 8.47
CA PRO A 98 16.18 2.56 8.15
C PRO A 98 15.80 1.53 9.21
N ALA A 99 15.91 1.88 10.49
CA ALA A 99 15.53 0.96 11.57
C ALA A 99 14.03 0.66 11.54
N ASP A 100 13.21 1.66 11.26
CA ASP A 100 11.76 1.48 11.17
C ASP A 100 11.37 0.71 9.91
N ARG A 101 12.10 0.91 8.82
CA ARG A 101 11.89 0.13 7.60
C ARG A 101 12.09 -1.36 7.87
N ALA A 102 13.18 -1.69 8.58
CA ALA A 102 13.45 -3.09 8.96
C ALA A 102 12.34 -3.65 9.84
N ALA A 103 11.85 -2.86 10.80
CA ALA A 103 10.75 -3.27 11.67
C ALA A 103 9.47 -3.52 10.89
N LEU A 104 9.15 -2.66 9.93
CA LEU A 104 7.96 -2.82 9.09
C LEU A 104 8.04 -4.09 8.25
N LEU A 105 9.19 -4.35 7.65
CA LEU A 105 9.38 -5.58 6.88
C LEU A 105 9.22 -6.81 7.75
N ALA A 106 9.72 -6.77 8.98
CA ALA A 106 9.56 -7.86 9.94
C ALA A 106 8.10 -8.09 10.35
N LEU A 107 7.28 -7.05 10.32
CA LEU A 107 5.84 -7.17 10.62
C LEU A 107 5.05 -7.81 9.48
N GLY A 108 5.59 -7.85 8.28
CA GLY A 108 4.90 -8.42 7.13
C GLY A 108 4.58 -7.43 6.02
N VAL A 109 5.07 -6.19 6.12
CA VAL A 109 4.98 -5.23 5.02
C VAL A 109 5.88 -5.74 3.89
N GLY A 110 5.35 -5.77 2.66
CA GLY A 110 6.06 -6.36 1.54
C GLY A 110 7.28 -5.56 1.11
N GLU A 111 7.17 -4.25 1.07
CA GLU A 111 8.29 -3.36 0.74
C GLU A 111 7.99 -1.95 1.24
N VAL A 112 9.04 -1.20 1.53
CA VAL A 112 8.93 0.18 1.95
C VAL A 112 9.85 1.02 1.06
N PHE A 113 9.28 1.95 0.31
CA PHE A 113 10.02 2.81 -0.61
C PHE A 113 10.32 4.15 0.06
N THR A 114 11.56 4.56 -0.01
CA THR A 114 12.01 5.83 0.56
C THR A 114 12.11 6.90 -0.53
N PRO A 115 12.32 8.19 -0.20
CA PRO A 115 12.27 9.27 -1.19
C PRO A 115 13.20 9.13 -2.38
N GLY A 116 14.25 8.31 -2.31
CA GLY A 116 15.15 8.08 -3.43
C GLY A 116 14.67 7.04 -4.43
N ALA A 117 13.58 6.34 -4.15
CA ALA A 117 13.08 5.29 -5.02
C ALA A 117 12.49 5.88 -6.31
N ARG A 118 12.75 5.21 -7.43
CA ARG A 118 12.18 5.62 -8.72
C ARG A 118 10.77 5.07 -8.86
N MET A 119 9.90 5.78 -9.58
CA MET A 119 8.56 5.28 -9.85
C MET A 119 8.59 3.95 -10.58
N SER A 120 9.55 3.76 -11.51
CA SER A 120 9.72 2.48 -12.21
C SER A 120 10.05 1.34 -11.26
N ASP A 121 10.79 1.60 -10.19
CA ASP A 121 11.12 0.58 -9.20
C ASP A 121 9.86 0.16 -8.42
N ILE A 122 9.03 1.12 -8.08
CA ILE A 122 7.77 0.87 -7.37
C ILE A 122 6.83 0.05 -8.25
N VAL A 123 6.64 0.47 -9.49
CA VAL A 123 5.78 -0.22 -10.45
C VAL A 123 6.28 -1.64 -10.71
N GLY A 124 7.59 -1.80 -10.90
CA GLY A 124 8.19 -3.10 -11.14
C GLY A 124 8.03 -4.05 -9.96
N TRP A 125 8.21 -3.53 -8.75
CA TRP A 125 8.02 -4.33 -7.55
C TRP A 125 6.57 -4.81 -7.42
N VAL A 126 5.62 -3.90 -7.63
CA VAL A 126 4.19 -4.24 -7.55
C VAL A 126 3.85 -5.33 -8.56
N ARG A 127 4.28 -5.18 -9.81
CA ARG A 127 4.02 -6.19 -10.84
C ARG A 127 4.60 -7.55 -10.50
N GLY A 128 5.76 -7.57 -9.86
CA GLY A 128 6.46 -8.82 -9.56
C GLY A 128 6.00 -9.51 -8.29
N HIS A 129 5.34 -8.81 -7.39
CA HIS A 129 5.04 -9.34 -6.05
C HIS A 129 3.57 -9.36 -5.69
N VAL A 130 2.73 -8.57 -6.38
CA VAL A 130 1.32 -8.45 -6.04
C VAL A 130 0.48 -9.39 -6.90
N GLY A 131 -0.52 -10.00 -6.29
CA GLY A 131 -1.47 -10.85 -6.98
C GLY A 131 -0.99 -12.26 -7.29
N LEU A 132 0.21 -12.62 -6.88
CA LEU A 132 0.77 -13.95 -7.19
C LEU A 132 -0.07 -15.07 -6.60
N ASP A 133 -0.51 -14.93 -5.35
CA ASP A 133 -1.32 -15.93 -4.69
C ASP A 133 -2.79 -15.86 -5.12
N ARG A 134 -3.24 -14.68 -5.52
CA ARG A 134 -4.63 -14.45 -5.88
C ARG A 134 -4.94 -14.83 -7.32
N SER A 135 -3.92 -15.00 -8.15
CA SER A 135 -4.09 -15.32 -9.57
C SER A 135 -4.28 -16.82 -9.84
N LEU A 136 -4.17 -17.63 -8.82
CA LEU A 136 -4.31 -19.09 -8.94
C LEU A 136 -5.74 -19.58 -8.95
#